data_61e1cd1c3e7c5d282fae09ab17435a06
#
_entry.id   61e1cd1c3e7c5d282fae09ab17435a06
#
_cell.length_a   1.000
_cell.length_b   1.000
_cell.length_c   1.000
_cell.angle_alpha   90.00
_cell.angle_beta   90.00
_cell.angle_gamma   90.00
#
_symmetry.space_group_name_H-M   'P 1'
#
loop_
_entity.id
_entity.type
_entity.pdbx_description
1 polymer ?
#
loop_
_entity_poly.entity_id
_entity_poly.type
_entity_poly.pdbx_seq_one_letter_code
_entity_poly.pdbx_strand_id
1 'polypeptide(L)'
;MFVTQRFYAPAVIRGQEERGVVLWSFPKTAYKAIIETILDEDYGDVTDPKKGFDLKVSYISKNFGKGDRVVFDSLQARPKPSALCEEDSTAAGWMEHGIDLYEIFDRKTPEQVQKILDNYLMPEGGQETVRYGGGSSPKGSTVDAA
;
A
#
# COMPACT_ATOMS: atom_id res chain seq x y z
N MET A 1 -10.14 13.69 7.60
CA MET A 1 -8.86 13.14 7.11
C MET A 1 -8.83 11.65 7.40
N PHE A 2 -8.70 10.80 6.39
CA PHE A 2 -8.63 9.34 6.60
C PHE A 2 -7.18 8.89 6.46
N VAL A 3 -6.66 8.20 7.45
CA VAL A 3 -5.33 7.61 7.41
C VAL A 3 -5.42 6.26 6.70
N THR A 4 -4.68 6.10 5.61
CA THR A 4 -4.57 4.83 4.88
C THR A 4 -3.23 4.18 5.20
N GLN A 5 -3.27 2.97 5.74
CA GLN A 5 -2.07 2.19 6.01
C GLN A 5 -1.57 1.53 4.73
N ARG A 6 -0.30 1.74 4.40
CA ARG A 6 0.39 1.11 3.29
C ARG A 6 1.64 0.41 3.79
N PHE A 7 1.98 -0.69 3.18
CA PHE A 7 3.18 -1.46 3.45
C PHE A 7 4.10 -1.38 2.24
N TYR A 8 5.39 -1.46 2.49
CA TYR A 8 6.42 -1.36 1.45
C TYR A 8 7.43 -2.48 1.64
N ALA A 9 7.84 -3.10 0.55
CA ALA A 9 8.90 -4.09 0.55
C ALA A 9 9.72 -3.98 -0.74
N PRO A 10 11.04 -4.20 -0.67
CA PRO A 10 11.84 -4.44 -1.87
C PRO A 10 11.40 -5.75 -2.50
N ALA A 11 11.31 -5.77 -3.82
CA ALA A 11 10.91 -6.95 -4.58
C ALA A 11 11.60 -6.99 -5.94
N VAL A 12 11.72 -8.18 -6.52
CA VAL A 12 12.16 -8.39 -7.89
C VAL A 12 11.00 -8.93 -8.71
N ILE A 13 10.75 -8.37 -9.88
CA ILE A 13 9.64 -8.76 -10.74
C ILE A 13 10.13 -9.82 -11.71
N ARG A 14 9.56 -11.03 -11.67
CA ARG A 14 9.88 -12.09 -12.62
C ARG A 14 9.50 -11.68 -14.04
N GLY A 15 10.45 -11.88 -14.97
CA GLY A 15 10.33 -11.44 -16.35
C GLY A 15 10.72 -9.99 -16.59
N GLN A 16 11.15 -9.28 -15.55
CA GLN A 16 11.70 -7.91 -15.60
C GLN A 16 12.90 -7.77 -14.66
N GLU A 17 13.71 -8.83 -14.55
CA GLU A 17 14.86 -8.90 -13.64
C GLU A 17 15.92 -7.85 -13.96
N GLU A 18 15.96 -7.38 -15.20
CA GLU A 18 16.84 -6.28 -15.64
C GLU A 18 16.57 -4.95 -14.91
N ARG A 19 15.38 -4.78 -14.34
CA ARG A 19 15.06 -3.61 -13.53
C ARG A 19 15.65 -3.68 -12.12
N GLY A 20 16.18 -4.85 -11.73
CA GLY A 20 16.70 -5.09 -10.39
C GLY A 20 15.62 -5.00 -9.31
N VAL A 21 16.02 -4.52 -8.14
CA VAL A 21 15.12 -4.37 -6.99
C VAL A 21 14.21 -3.16 -7.18
N VAL A 22 12.91 -3.38 -7.05
CA VAL A 22 11.88 -2.33 -7.10
C VAL A 22 11.16 -2.22 -5.75
N LEU A 23 10.65 -1.04 -5.45
CA LEU A 23 9.84 -0.84 -4.26
C LEU A 23 8.38 -1.21 -4.54
N TRP A 24 7.90 -2.25 -3.87
CA TRP A 24 6.50 -2.65 -3.95
C TRP A 24 5.70 -2.05 -2.80
N SER A 25 4.65 -1.31 -3.15
CA SER A 25 3.69 -0.73 -2.20
C SER A 25 2.39 -1.51 -2.22
N PHE A 26 1.94 -2.00 -1.07
CA PHE A 26 0.76 -2.86 -0.99
C PHE A 26 -0.15 -2.53 0.20
N PRO A 27 -1.45 -2.90 0.11
CA PRO A 27 -2.43 -2.64 1.16
C PRO A 27 -2.33 -3.67 2.29
N LYS A 28 -3.03 -3.39 3.40
CA LYS A 28 -3.11 -4.28 4.57
C LYS A 28 -3.63 -5.68 4.23
N THR A 29 -4.52 -5.81 3.26
CA THR A 29 -5.05 -7.10 2.81
C THR A 29 -3.96 -7.98 2.19
N ALA A 30 -3.06 -7.41 1.38
CA ALA A 30 -1.91 -8.12 0.84
C ALA A 30 -0.92 -8.48 1.96
N TYR A 31 -0.67 -7.58 2.92
CA TYR A 31 0.18 -7.87 4.08
C TYR A 31 -0.32 -9.08 4.86
N LYS A 32 -1.62 -9.15 5.15
CA LYS A 32 -2.22 -10.31 5.82
C LYS A 32 -2.00 -11.60 5.04
N ALA A 33 -2.24 -11.59 3.72
CA ALA A 33 -2.05 -12.76 2.89
C ALA A 33 -0.58 -13.24 2.86
N ILE A 34 0.39 -12.32 2.90
CA ILE A 34 1.82 -12.66 3.02
C ILE A 34 2.09 -13.35 4.36
N ILE A 35 1.61 -12.78 5.46
CA ILE A 35 1.81 -13.36 6.80
C ILE A 35 1.15 -14.73 6.91
N GLU A 36 -0.07 -14.89 6.41
CA GLU A 36 -0.76 -16.18 6.37
C GLU A 36 0.04 -17.22 5.59
N THR A 37 0.65 -16.84 4.46
CA THR A 37 1.51 -17.73 3.68
C THR A 37 2.79 -18.11 4.42
N ILE A 38 3.42 -17.18 5.15
CA ILE A 38 4.64 -17.45 5.94
C ILE A 38 4.35 -18.37 7.12
N LEU A 39 3.17 -18.26 7.71
CA LEU A 39 2.73 -19.10 8.82
C LEU A 39 2.25 -20.49 8.39
N ASP A 40 2.06 -20.69 7.10
CA ASP A 40 1.69 -21.99 6.53
C ASP A 40 2.89 -22.94 6.55
N GLU A 41 2.71 -24.11 7.13
CA GLU A 41 3.76 -25.13 7.30
C GLU A 41 4.32 -25.63 5.96
N ASP A 42 3.53 -25.54 4.88
CA ASP A 42 3.95 -25.98 3.54
C ASP A 42 4.92 -24.99 2.87
N TYR A 43 4.92 -23.73 3.25
CA TYR A 43 5.74 -22.68 2.64
C TYR A 43 6.87 -22.18 3.54
N GLY A 44 6.56 -21.83 4.78
CA GLY A 44 7.53 -21.24 5.69
C GLY A 44 8.01 -19.85 5.22
N ASP A 45 9.31 -19.58 5.30
CA ASP A 45 9.86 -18.28 4.91
C ASP A 45 9.92 -18.10 3.38
N VAL A 46 8.88 -17.50 2.84
CA VAL A 46 8.78 -17.20 1.39
C VAL A 46 9.79 -16.15 0.92
N THR A 47 10.42 -15.42 1.85
CA THR A 47 11.39 -14.36 1.55
C THR A 47 12.83 -14.83 1.51
N ASP A 48 13.09 -16.10 1.77
CA ASP A 48 14.44 -16.66 1.71
C ASP A 48 15.03 -16.53 0.29
N PRO A 49 16.22 -15.92 0.11
CA PRO A 49 16.80 -15.69 -1.21
C PRO A 49 17.11 -16.96 -2.01
N LYS A 50 17.30 -18.09 -1.33
CA LYS A 50 17.69 -19.38 -1.95
C LYS A 50 16.56 -20.40 -2.01
N LYS A 51 15.71 -20.42 -1.00
CA LYS A 51 14.66 -21.42 -0.81
C LYS A 51 13.25 -20.83 -0.70
N GLY A 52 13.13 -19.55 -0.91
CA GLY A 52 11.84 -18.84 -0.86
C GLY A 52 10.90 -19.23 -2.01
N PHE A 53 9.79 -18.56 -2.08
CA PHE A 53 8.76 -18.84 -3.07
C PHE A 53 8.37 -17.57 -3.80
N ASP A 54 8.16 -17.70 -5.10
CA ASP A 54 7.59 -16.61 -5.88
C ASP A 54 6.13 -16.37 -5.46
N LEU A 55 5.78 -15.11 -5.30
CA LEU A 55 4.41 -14.71 -5.00
C LEU A 55 3.71 -14.23 -6.26
N LYS A 56 2.60 -14.86 -6.59
CA LYS A 56 1.71 -14.39 -7.65
C LYS A 56 0.72 -13.40 -7.06
N VAL A 57 0.83 -12.13 -7.47
CA VAL A 57 -0.06 -11.05 -7.03
C VAL A 57 -1.02 -10.70 -8.15
N SER A 58 -2.30 -10.67 -7.85
CA SER A 58 -3.37 -10.33 -8.79
C SER A 58 -4.01 -9.00 -8.43
N TYR A 59 -4.25 -8.19 -9.46
CA TYR A 59 -4.95 -6.92 -9.37
C TYR A 59 -6.15 -6.94 -10.29
N ILE A 60 -7.23 -6.31 -9.88
CA ILE A 60 -8.44 -6.14 -10.68
C ILE A 60 -8.81 -4.67 -10.82
N SER A 61 -9.43 -4.32 -11.93
CA SER A 61 -10.03 -2.99 -12.10
C SER A 61 -11.43 -2.97 -11.51
N LYS A 62 -11.70 -2.03 -10.62
CA LYS A 62 -13.04 -1.79 -10.05
C LYS A 62 -13.48 -0.36 -10.29
N ASN A 63 -14.73 -0.22 -10.69
CA ASN A 63 -15.38 1.08 -10.81
C ASN A 63 -15.99 1.51 -9.47
N PHE A 64 -15.56 2.67 -8.97
CA PHE A 64 -16.05 3.25 -7.72
C PHE A 64 -16.95 4.47 -7.94
N GLY A 65 -17.55 4.60 -9.12
CA GLY A 65 -18.42 5.73 -9.46
C GLY A 65 -17.68 7.02 -9.85
N LYS A 66 -16.35 7.06 -9.68
CA LYS A 66 -15.45 8.16 -10.07
C LYS A 66 -14.36 7.72 -11.07
N GLY A 67 -14.63 6.63 -11.78
CA GLY A 67 -13.69 5.98 -12.70
C GLY A 67 -13.13 4.66 -12.18
N ASP A 68 -12.45 3.95 -13.06
CA ASP A 68 -11.85 2.66 -12.77
C ASP A 68 -10.56 2.82 -11.96
N ARG A 69 -10.41 2.01 -10.94
CA ARG A 69 -9.18 1.92 -10.15
C ARG A 69 -8.69 0.48 -10.08
N VAL A 70 -7.39 0.33 -10.25
CA VAL A 70 -6.72 -0.96 -10.04
C VAL A 70 -6.56 -1.18 -8.54
N VAL A 71 -7.09 -2.29 -8.06
CA VAL A 71 -7.02 -2.68 -6.65
C VAL A 71 -6.45 -4.08 -6.51
N PHE A 72 -5.80 -4.32 -5.38
CA PHE A 72 -5.32 -5.66 -5.02
C PHE A 72 -6.50 -6.63 -4.92
N ASP A 73 -6.37 -7.79 -5.49
CA ASP A 73 -7.36 -8.87 -5.47
C ASP A 73 -6.90 -10.04 -4.61
N SER A 74 -5.80 -10.68 -4.99
CA SER A 74 -5.30 -11.88 -4.29
C SER A 74 -3.78 -12.01 -4.36
N LEU A 75 -3.25 -12.83 -3.45
CA LEU A 75 -1.86 -13.22 -3.40
C LEU A 75 -1.78 -14.72 -3.16
N GLN A 76 -0.94 -15.40 -3.92
CA GLN A 76 -0.71 -16.85 -3.81
C GLN A 76 0.78 -17.14 -3.95
N ALA A 77 1.34 -17.96 -3.08
CA ALA A 77 2.68 -18.51 -3.29
C ALA A 77 2.66 -19.56 -4.40
N ARG A 78 3.70 -19.59 -5.21
CA ARG A 78 3.88 -20.67 -6.18
C ARG A 78 4.26 -21.96 -5.48
N PRO A 79 3.82 -23.14 -5.98
CA PRO A 79 4.01 -24.41 -5.30
C PRO A 79 5.46 -24.93 -5.30
N LYS A 80 6.36 -24.28 -6.04
CA LYS A 80 7.76 -24.68 -6.14
C LYS A 80 8.64 -23.58 -5.57
N PRO A 81 9.64 -23.94 -4.72
CA PRO A 81 10.67 -23.00 -4.28
C PRO A 81 11.42 -22.42 -5.49
N SER A 82 11.80 -21.19 -5.40
CA SER A 82 12.50 -20.48 -6.46
C SER A 82 13.54 -19.54 -5.83
N ALA A 83 14.78 -19.66 -6.24
CA ALA A 83 15.82 -18.73 -5.80
C ALA A 83 15.53 -17.32 -6.32
N LEU A 84 15.98 -16.30 -5.59
CA LEU A 84 15.80 -14.90 -5.96
C LEU A 84 16.42 -14.61 -7.35
N CYS A 85 17.60 -15.16 -7.61
CA CYS A 85 18.28 -15.13 -8.90
C CYS A 85 19.05 -16.44 -9.09
N GLU A 86 19.21 -16.90 -10.34
CA GLU A 86 20.04 -18.05 -10.67
C GLU A 86 21.54 -17.78 -10.43
N GLU A 87 21.92 -16.52 -10.53
CA GLU A 87 23.30 -16.06 -10.31
C GLU A 87 23.45 -15.52 -8.88
N ASP A 88 24.23 -16.23 -8.06
CA ASP A 88 24.46 -15.88 -6.65
C ASP A 88 25.08 -14.48 -6.47
N SER A 89 25.94 -14.03 -7.40
CA SER A 89 26.56 -12.70 -7.35
C SER A 89 25.53 -11.58 -7.54
N THR A 90 24.60 -11.76 -8.46
CA THR A 90 23.52 -10.81 -8.72
C THR A 90 22.55 -10.76 -7.55
N ALA A 91 22.19 -11.91 -7.00
CA ALA A 91 21.34 -11.98 -5.81
C ALA A 91 21.99 -11.30 -4.59
N ALA A 92 23.28 -11.53 -4.37
CA ALA A 92 24.05 -10.87 -3.31
C ALA A 92 24.10 -9.36 -3.49
N GLY A 93 24.32 -8.89 -4.73
CA GLY A 93 24.28 -7.45 -5.06
C GLY A 93 22.94 -6.82 -4.77
N TRP A 94 21.83 -7.49 -5.09
CA TRP A 94 20.48 -7.00 -4.76
C TRP A 94 20.21 -6.96 -3.26
N MET A 95 20.76 -7.88 -2.48
CA MET A 95 20.62 -7.88 -1.03
C MET A 95 21.47 -6.80 -0.35
N GLU A 96 22.68 -6.55 -0.87
CA GLU A 96 23.62 -5.59 -0.30
C GLU A 96 23.27 -4.14 -0.68
N HIS A 97 22.88 -3.92 -1.95
CA HIS A 97 22.56 -2.61 -2.50
C HIS A 97 21.04 -2.41 -2.66
N GLY A 98 20.26 -3.08 -1.82
CA GLY A 98 18.81 -2.94 -1.82
C GLY A 98 18.34 -1.52 -1.49
N ILE A 99 17.06 -1.31 -1.69
CA ILE A 99 16.43 -0.02 -1.40
C ILE A 99 16.40 0.22 0.10
N ASP A 100 17.03 1.30 0.57
CA ASP A 100 16.89 1.73 1.97
C ASP A 100 15.51 2.38 2.17
N LEU A 101 14.64 1.65 2.88
CA LEU A 101 13.28 2.11 3.15
C LEU A 101 13.24 3.34 4.07
N TYR A 102 14.28 3.58 4.85
CA TYR A 102 14.35 4.74 5.73
C TYR A 102 14.73 6.02 4.98
N GLU A 103 15.49 5.92 3.90
CA GLU A 103 15.86 7.06 3.06
C GLU A 103 14.76 7.50 2.10
N ILE A 104 13.86 6.59 1.71
CA ILE A 104 12.77 6.89 0.76
C ILE A 104 11.75 7.85 1.37
N PHE A 105 11.50 7.74 2.67
CA PHE A 105 10.48 8.52 3.35
C PHE A 105 11.10 9.64 4.17
N ASP A 106 10.82 10.89 3.76
CA ASP A 106 11.15 12.08 4.53
C ASP A 106 10.36 12.07 5.86
N ARG A 107 11.08 11.81 6.96
CA ARG A 107 10.50 11.86 8.30
C ARG A 107 10.40 13.31 8.72
N LYS A 108 9.19 13.82 8.75
CA LYS A 108 8.94 15.18 9.22
C LYS A 108 9.19 15.31 10.71
N THR A 109 9.82 16.43 11.09
CA THR A 109 9.99 16.75 12.51
C THR A 109 8.64 17.09 13.15
N PRO A 110 8.51 16.99 14.49
CA PRO A 110 7.28 17.39 15.20
C PRO A 110 6.83 18.82 14.84
N GLU A 111 7.76 19.75 14.66
CA GLU A 111 7.47 21.14 14.30
C GLU A 111 6.90 21.25 12.86
N GLN A 112 7.44 20.47 11.93
CA GLN A 112 6.93 20.41 10.57
C GLN A 112 5.51 19.80 10.52
N VAL A 113 5.26 18.75 11.32
CA VAL A 113 3.94 18.16 11.46
C VAL A 113 2.95 19.15 12.06
N GLN A 114 3.36 19.87 13.12
CA GLN A 114 2.54 20.89 13.75
C GLN A 114 2.16 21.99 12.75
N LYS A 115 3.14 22.49 11.98
CA LYS A 115 2.89 23.51 10.94
C LYS A 115 1.92 23.03 9.85
N ILE A 116 2.03 21.77 9.43
CA ILE A 116 1.09 21.18 8.46
C ILE A 116 -0.30 21.11 9.06
N LEU A 117 -0.41 20.71 10.33
CA LEU A 117 -1.67 20.61 11.04
C LEU A 117 -2.33 21.99 11.21
N ASP A 118 -1.55 23.00 11.63
CA ASP A 118 -2.02 24.37 11.79
C ASP A 118 -2.54 24.94 10.47
N ASN A 119 -1.81 24.73 9.38
CA ASN A 119 -2.26 25.14 8.03
C ASN A 119 -3.53 24.39 7.57
N TYR A 120 -3.74 23.17 8.02
CA TYR A 120 -4.95 22.40 7.71
C TYR A 120 -6.15 22.86 8.54
N LEU A 121 -5.93 23.20 9.82
CA LEU A 121 -6.98 23.62 10.75
C LEU A 121 -7.34 25.09 10.60
N MET A 122 -6.36 25.93 10.28
CA MET A 122 -6.51 27.37 10.09
C MET A 122 -5.82 27.79 8.78
N PRO A 123 -6.45 27.54 7.61
CA PRO A 123 -5.89 28.01 6.36
C PRO A 123 -5.83 29.54 6.37
N GLU A 124 -4.62 30.10 6.29
CA GLU A 124 -4.44 31.54 6.14
C GLU A 124 -5.04 32.01 4.81
N GLY A 125 -6.14 32.76 4.90
CA GLY A 125 -6.86 33.31 3.74
C GLY A 125 -8.09 32.49 3.38
N GLY A 126 -9.25 33.00 3.82
CA GLY A 126 -10.57 32.41 3.64
C GLY A 126 -10.84 31.93 2.21
N GLN A 127 -10.68 30.66 2.00
CA GLN A 127 -11.35 29.92 0.95
C GLN A 127 -12.19 28.84 1.61
N GLU A 128 -13.44 28.85 1.23
CA GLU A 128 -14.56 28.07 1.72
C GLU A 128 -14.20 26.66 2.19
N THR A 129 -14.55 26.42 3.42
CA THR A 129 -14.67 25.09 4.00
C THR A 129 -15.35 24.14 3.02
N VAL A 130 -14.64 23.10 2.65
CA VAL A 130 -15.26 21.92 2.03
C VAL A 130 -16.35 21.44 2.98
N ARG A 131 -17.59 21.72 2.65
CA ARG A 131 -18.76 21.23 3.37
C ARG A 131 -18.75 19.71 3.30
N TYR A 132 -18.47 19.09 4.40
CA TYR A 132 -18.87 17.70 4.59
C TYR A 132 -20.39 17.64 4.54
N GLY A 133 -20.92 17.14 3.43
CA GLY A 133 -22.32 16.81 3.31
C GLY A 133 -22.65 15.66 4.24
N GLY A 134 -23.27 15.96 5.35
CA GLY A 134 -23.81 15.00 6.27
C GLY A 134 -25.04 15.60 6.92
N GLY A 135 -26.19 15.01 6.68
CA GLY A 135 -27.38 15.26 7.47
C GLY A 135 -28.54 15.86 6.68
N SER A 136 -29.30 15.01 6.07
CA SER A 136 -30.69 15.26 5.71
C SER A 136 -31.52 15.62 6.96
N SER A 137 -31.93 16.86 7.07
CA SER A 137 -32.95 17.24 8.04
C SER A 137 -34.33 16.78 7.57
N PRO A 138 -35.18 16.25 8.42
CA PRO A 138 -36.55 15.91 8.05
C PRO A 138 -37.37 17.21 7.82
N LYS A 139 -38.05 17.23 6.70
CA LYS A 139 -39.05 18.28 6.40
C LYS A 139 -40.17 18.24 7.44
N GLY A 140 -40.26 19.26 8.24
CA GLY A 140 -41.46 19.54 9.01
C GLY A 140 -42.59 19.95 8.07
N SER A 141 -43.68 19.21 8.11
CA SER A 141 -44.95 19.57 7.47
C SER A 141 -45.60 20.69 8.26
N THR A 142 -45.65 21.86 7.66
CA THR A 142 -46.61 22.92 8.11
C THR A 142 -47.95 22.56 7.54
N VAL A 143 -48.90 22.35 8.44
CA VAL A 143 -50.30 22.27 8.14
C VAL A 143 -50.83 23.71 8.23
N ASP A 144 -51.22 24.27 7.09
CA ASP A 144 -52.00 25.47 7.06
C ASP A 144 -53.42 25.12 7.43
N ALA A 145 -53.91 25.71 8.51
CA ALA A 145 -55.33 25.81 8.81
C ALA A 145 -55.82 27.22 8.49
N ALA A 146 -56.64 27.32 7.52
CA ALA A 146 -57.45 28.52 7.23
C ALA A 146 -58.68 28.52 8.12
#